data_4480cc1ef077a3a787cd10a9d66d5a08
#
_entry.id   4480cc1ef077a3a787cd10a9d66d5a08
#
_cell.length_a   1.000
_cell.length_b   1.000
_cell.length_c   1.000
_cell.angle_alpha   90.00
_cell.angle_beta   90.00
_cell.angle_gamma   90.00
#
_symmetry.space_group_name_H-M   'P 1'
#
loop_
_entity.id
_entity.type
_entity.pdbx_description
1 polymer ?
#
loop_
_entity_poly.entity_id
_entity_poly.type
_entity_poly.pdbx_seq_one_letter_code
_entity_poly.pdbx_strand_id
1 'polypeptide(L)'
;KEIADTQAFIDRFRYQASKAIQVQQRIRQLEKMIPVEVDEVDNSALHLKFTCSQRSGDYPVICNEARKEYDHVVFDHVNLTIRRGEKVAFVGKNGEGKSTMVKCIMQEIPFQGEVKVGHNVQIGYFAQNQAQMLDGELTVFDTIDRVARGDIRLKIRDILGAFMFGGEASEKKVKFLSGGERTRLAMIKLLLEPVNLLILDEPTIHLDLKSKDVLKEAIRDFDGTVIVVSHDRDFLDGLVERVYEFGGGKVREHLGGIYDWIRSHVEAGGPLPNPPTRGGSSYAK
;
A
#
# COMPACT_ATOMS: atom_id res chain seq x y z
N LYS A 1 -25.01 20.93 -2.36
CA LYS A 1 -25.55 22.27 -2.62
C LYS A 1 -26.85 22.17 -3.40
N GLU A 2 -26.91 21.50 -4.53
CA GLU A 2 -28.12 21.32 -5.35
C GLU A 2 -29.29 20.63 -4.62
N ILE A 3 -29.02 19.61 -3.80
CA ILE A 3 -30.01 18.91 -2.97
C ILE A 3 -30.63 19.88 -1.95
N ALA A 4 -29.81 20.65 -1.26
CA ALA A 4 -30.28 21.63 -0.27
C ALA A 4 -31.12 22.74 -0.90
N ASP A 5 -30.73 23.22 -2.08
CA ASP A 5 -31.47 24.26 -2.81
C ASP A 5 -32.82 23.71 -3.33
N THR A 6 -32.86 22.45 -3.76
CA THR A 6 -34.09 21.78 -4.21
C THR A 6 -35.04 21.51 -3.04
N GLN A 7 -34.51 21.09 -1.88
CA GLN A 7 -35.29 20.90 -0.67
C GLN A 7 -35.91 22.22 -0.17
N ALA A 8 -35.10 23.29 -0.12
CA ALA A 8 -35.56 24.59 0.26
C ALA A 8 -36.69 25.18 -0.64
N PHE A 9 -36.59 24.87 -1.94
CA PHE A 9 -37.65 25.21 -2.90
C PHE A 9 -38.96 24.45 -2.62
N ILE A 10 -38.87 23.12 -2.37
CA ILE A 10 -40.03 22.29 -2.04
C ILE A 10 -40.70 22.80 -0.75
N ASP A 11 -39.96 23.06 0.30
CA ASP A 11 -40.47 23.47 1.58
C ASP A 11 -41.14 24.84 1.50
N ARG A 12 -40.59 25.77 0.69
CA ARG A 12 -41.13 27.13 0.52
C ARG A 12 -42.45 27.16 -0.27
N PHE A 13 -42.63 26.26 -1.24
CA PHE A 13 -43.77 26.32 -2.18
C PHE A 13 -44.72 25.12 -2.07
N ARG A 14 -44.56 24.23 -1.08
CA ARG A 14 -45.32 23.00 -0.87
C ARG A 14 -46.83 23.20 -0.83
N TYR A 15 -47.30 24.35 -0.33
CA TYR A 15 -48.72 24.62 -0.13
C TYR A 15 -49.28 25.58 -1.17
N GLN A 16 -48.57 26.00 -2.18
CA GLN A 16 -49.04 26.87 -3.22
C GLN A 16 -49.62 26.13 -4.41
N ALA A 17 -50.94 26.16 -4.59
CA ALA A 17 -51.62 25.44 -5.67
C ALA A 17 -51.12 25.81 -7.08
N SER A 18 -50.72 27.08 -7.30
CA SER A 18 -50.16 27.55 -8.58
C SER A 18 -48.79 26.93 -8.94
N LYS A 19 -48.07 26.38 -7.95
CA LYS A 19 -46.75 25.74 -8.15
C LYS A 19 -46.73 24.26 -7.89
N ALA A 20 -47.87 23.61 -7.70
CA ALA A 20 -47.99 22.19 -7.38
C ALA A 20 -47.28 21.29 -8.39
N ILE A 21 -47.36 21.57 -9.67
CA ILE A 21 -46.71 20.79 -10.74
C ILE A 21 -45.19 20.93 -10.65
N GLN A 22 -44.67 22.14 -10.38
CA GLN A 22 -43.24 22.40 -10.24
C GLN A 22 -42.68 21.73 -8.98
N VAL A 23 -43.41 21.75 -7.88
CA VAL A 23 -43.04 21.08 -6.61
C VAL A 23 -42.99 19.56 -6.83
N GLN A 24 -43.97 18.96 -7.49
CA GLN A 24 -43.96 17.52 -7.81
C GLN A 24 -42.80 17.13 -8.72
N GLN A 25 -42.47 17.95 -9.72
CA GLN A 25 -41.29 17.69 -10.55
C GLN A 25 -40.00 17.74 -9.77
N ARG A 26 -39.88 18.71 -8.83
CA ARG A 26 -38.71 18.83 -7.96
C ARG A 26 -38.62 17.68 -6.95
N ILE A 27 -39.71 17.20 -6.41
CA ILE A 27 -39.74 15.99 -5.55
C ILE A 27 -39.25 14.78 -6.33
N ARG A 28 -39.75 14.54 -7.54
CA ARG A 28 -39.29 13.43 -8.40
C ARG A 28 -37.81 13.58 -8.79
N GLN A 29 -37.33 14.81 -8.94
CA GLN A 29 -35.91 15.07 -9.20
C GLN A 29 -35.06 14.80 -7.96
N LEU A 30 -35.53 15.16 -6.77
CA LEU A 30 -34.87 14.87 -5.51
C LEU A 30 -34.82 13.36 -5.22
N GLU A 31 -35.90 12.64 -5.47
CA GLU A 31 -35.94 11.16 -5.35
C GLU A 31 -34.96 10.46 -6.28
N LYS A 32 -34.68 11.04 -7.46
CA LYS A 32 -33.64 10.53 -8.39
C LYS A 32 -32.23 10.97 -7.99
N MET A 33 -32.09 12.04 -7.18
CA MET A 33 -30.82 12.57 -6.67
C MET A 33 -30.46 12.00 -5.30
N ILE A 34 -31.32 11.19 -4.66
CA ILE A 34 -30.94 10.45 -3.47
C ILE A 34 -29.75 9.57 -3.89
N PRO A 35 -28.55 9.80 -3.37
CA PRO A 35 -27.44 8.89 -3.61
C PRO A 35 -27.96 7.50 -3.22
N VAL A 36 -27.79 6.53 -4.09
CA VAL A 36 -27.84 5.13 -3.66
C VAL A 36 -26.88 5.10 -2.49
N GLU A 37 -27.37 4.91 -1.27
CA GLU A 37 -26.54 4.57 -0.14
C GLU A 37 -25.84 3.29 -0.59
N VAL A 38 -24.64 3.46 -1.11
CA VAL A 38 -23.68 2.37 -1.17
C VAL A 38 -23.49 2.09 0.30
N ASP A 39 -23.98 0.95 0.77
CA ASP A 39 -23.64 0.44 2.10
C ASP A 39 -22.17 0.73 2.28
N GLU A 40 -21.83 1.63 3.20
CA GLU A 40 -20.46 1.79 3.64
C GLU A 40 -20.07 0.40 4.08
N VAL A 41 -19.22 -0.25 3.30
CA VAL A 41 -18.63 -1.53 3.69
C VAL A 41 -17.99 -1.22 5.03
N ASP A 42 -18.60 -1.75 6.08
CA ASP A 42 -18.15 -1.56 7.45
C ASP A 42 -16.75 -2.14 7.58
N ASN A 43 -15.76 -1.33 7.26
CA ASN A 43 -14.34 -1.68 7.38
C ASN A 43 -13.89 -1.80 8.84
N SER A 44 -14.77 -1.47 9.80
CA SER A 44 -14.45 -1.48 11.23
C SER A 44 -14.25 -2.88 11.82
N ALA A 45 -14.57 -3.95 11.10
CA ALA A 45 -14.59 -5.31 11.63
C ALA A 45 -13.47 -6.23 11.11
N LEU A 46 -12.69 -5.85 10.13
CA LEU A 46 -11.67 -6.73 9.58
C LEU A 46 -10.29 -6.45 10.17
N HIS A 47 -10.14 -6.62 11.49
CA HIS A 47 -8.83 -6.83 12.10
C HIS A 47 -8.28 -8.19 11.65
N LEU A 48 -7.84 -8.27 10.41
CA LEU A 48 -7.09 -9.39 9.89
C LEU A 48 -5.69 -9.34 10.51
N LYS A 49 -5.50 -10.06 11.60
CA LYS A 49 -4.15 -10.34 12.07
C LYS A 49 -3.50 -11.27 11.05
N PHE A 50 -2.71 -10.70 10.17
CA PHE A 50 -1.77 -11.45 9.36
C PHE A 50 -0.63 -11.90 10.26
N THR A 51 -0.80 -13.08 10.86
CA THR A 51 0.16 -13.64 11.82
C THR A 51 1.26 -14.37 11.06
N CYS A 52 2.51 -14.03 11.40
CA CYS A 52 3.66 -14.77 10.93
C CYS A 52 3.60 -16.23 11.37
N SER A 53 3.83 -17.15 10.44
CA SER A 53 3.82 -18.59 10.73
C SER A 53 4.96 -19.03 11.65
N GLN A 54 6.10 -18.33 11.60
CA GLN A 54 7.27 -18.56 12.43
C GLN A 54 7.90 -17.24 12.87
N ARG A 55 8.40 -17.22 14.10
CA ARG A 55 9.12 -16.08 14.64
C ARG A 55 10.54 -16.05 14.07
N SER A 56 10.92 -14.93 13.45
CA SER A 56 12.30 -14.69 13.01
C SER A 56 13.25 -14.45 14.20
N GLY A 57 14.55 -14.50 13.95
CA GLY A 57 15.55 -13.98 14.89
C GLY A 57 15.33 -12.50 15.19
N ASP A 58 16.05 -11.96 16.20
CA ASP A 58 15.86 -10.57 16.67
C ASP A 58 16.28 -9.51 15.65
N TYR A 59 17.15 -9.88 14.73
CA TYR A 59 17.67 -9.03 13.66
C TYR A 59 17.45 -9.69 12.29
N PRO A 60 16.28 -9.47 11.66
CA PRO A 60 15.98 -10.01 10.34
C PRO A 60 16.93 -9.57 9.24
N VAL A 61 17.49 -8.35 9.32
CA VAL A 61 18.44 -7.83 8.35
C VAL A 61 19.57 -7.09 9.08
N ILE A 62 20.81 -7.45 8.73
CA ILE A 62 22.01 -6.76 9.18
C ILE A 62 22.89 -6.50 7.96
N CYS A 63 23.27 -5.26 7.74
CA CYS A 63 24.27 -4.87 6.75
C CYS A 63 25.46 -4.22 7.48
N ASN A 64 26.67 -4.73 7.19
CA ASN A 64 27.91 -4.19 7.70
C ASN A 64 28.85 -3.87 6.54
N GLU A 65 29.25 -2.59 6.44
CA GLU A 65 30.16 -2.10 5.39
C GLU A 65 29.71 -2.53 3.99
N ALA A 66 28.39 -2.58 3.75
CA ALA A 66 27.85 -3.04 2.48
C ALA A 66 28.16 -2.00 1.39
N ARG A 67 28.67 -2.50 0.25
CA ARG A 67 28.99 -1.70 -0.94
C ARG A 67 28.46 -2.35 -2.19
N LYS A 68 27.89 -1.56 -3.07
CA LYS A 68 27.49 -1.98 -4.39
C LYS A 68 27.95 -1.00 -5.45
N GLU A 69 28.56 -1.56 -6.47
CA GLU A 69 29.08 -0.84 -7.62
C GLU A 69 28.63 -1.56 -8.91
N TYR A 70 28.26 -0.78 -9.91
CA TYR A 70 28.10 -1.15 -11.30
C TYR A 70 29.12 -0.35 -12.11
N ASP A 71 28.72 0.44 -13.08
CA ASP A 71 29.60 1.41 -13.76
C ASP A 71 29.97 2.59 -12.84
N HIS A 72 29.21 2.77 -11.76
CA HIS A 72 29.41 3.76 -10.70
C HIS A 72 29.05 3.17 -9.34
N VAL A 73 29.56 3.79 -8.28
CA VAL A 73 29.24 3.41 -6.92
C VAL A 73 27.78 3.80 -6.63
N VAL A 74 26.94 2.80 -6.33
CA VAL A 74 25.54 3.01 -5.97
C VAL A 74 25.42 3.39 -4.50
N PHE A 75 26.08 2.63 -3.63
CA PHE A 75 26.26 2.96 -2.22
C PHE A 75 27.54 2.33 -1.68
N ASP A 76 28.07 2.94 -0.64
CA ASP A 76 29.35 2.55 -0.03
C ASP A 76 29.29 2.66 1.50
N HIS A 77 29.96 1.75 2.18
CA HIS A 77 30.05 1.69 3.65
C HIS A 77 28.69 1.76 4.35
N VAL A 78 27.71 1.03 3.84
CA VAL A 78 26.36 1.03 4.43
C VAL A 78 26.30 0.12 5.64
N ASN A 79 25.93 0.71 6.76
CA ASN A 79 25.66 0.01 8.01
C ASN A 79 24.19 0.23 8.37
N LEU A 80 23.38 -0.83 8.39
CA LEU A 80 22.00 -0.78 8.82
C LEU A 80 21.62 -2.07 9.54
N THR A 81 20.73 -1.95 10.50
CA THR A 81 20.22 -3.08 11.27
C THR A 81 18.71 -2.91 11.47
N ILE A 82 17.95 -3.89 11.02
CA ILE A 82 16.49 -3.90 11.17
C ILE A 82 16.14 -4.95 12.21
N ARG A 83 15.39 -4.54 13.23
CA ARG A 83 14.94 -5.42 14.32
C ARG A 83 13.62 -6.09 13.94
N ARG A 84 13.38 -7.23 14.54
CA ARG A 84 12.09 -7.94 14.38
C ARG A 84 10.92 -7.06 14.79
N GLY A 85 9.88 -7.05 13.96
CA GLY A 85 8.66 -6.30 14.17
C GLY A 85 8.75 -4.81 13.79
N GLU A 86 9.96 -4.30 13.45
CA GLU A 86 10.10 -2.92 12.97
C GLU A 86 9.48 -2.76 11.58
N LYS A 87 8.84 -1.62 11.38
CA LYS A 87 8.37 -1.16 10.07
C LYS A 87 9.23 0.02 9.65
N VAL A 88 10.03 -0.16 8.61
CA VAL A 88 11.00 0.82 8.15
C VAL A 88 10.74 1.27 6.72
N ALA A 89 11.06 2.52 6.42
CA ALA A 89 10.99 3.05 5.07
C ALA A 89 12.38 3.23 4.46
N PHE A 90 12.55 2.88 3.19
CA PHE A 90 13.67 3.28 2.35
C PHE A 90 13.23 4.44 1.48
N VAL A 91 13.81 5.61 1.69
CA VAL A 91 13.48 6.84 0.98
C VAL A 91 14.70 7.40 0.24
N GLY A 92 14.49 8.28 -0.71
CA GLY A 92 15.54 8.89 -1.51
C GLY A 92 15.11 9.04 -2.97
N LYS A 93 15.89 9.77 -3.77
CA LYS A 93 15.60 9.96 -5.20
C LYS A 93 15.65 8.64 -5.97
N ASN A 94 15.04 8.64 -7.16
CA ASN A 94 15.17 7.49 -8.06
C ASN A 94 16.64 7.32 -8.48
N GLY A 95 17.09 6.05 -8.53
CA GLY A 95 18.48 5.73 -8.87
C GLY A 95 19.46 5.73 -7.68
N GLU A 96 19.07 6.17 -6.49
CA GLU A 96 19.96 6.23 -5.29
C GLU A 96 20.17 4.87 -4.60
N GLY A 97 19.71 3.77 -5.20
CA GLY A 97 20.08 2.42 -4.76
C GLY A 97 19.08 1.73 -3.82
N LYS A 98 17.87 2.26 -3.59
CA LYS A 98 16.84 1.64 -2.73
C LYS A 98 16.52 0.20 -3.16
N SER A 99 16.05 0.01 -4.40
CA SER A 99 15.74 -1.33 -4.94
C SER A 99 17.01 -2.19 -5.10
N THR A 100 18.18 -1.58 -5.28
CA THR A 100 19.46 -2.29 -5.29
C THR A 100 19.77 -2.87 -3.91
N MET A 101 19.55 -2.12 -2.84
CA MET A 101 19.70 -2.63 -1.47
C MET A 101 18.73 -3.77 -1.19
N VAL A 102 17.46 -3.66 -1.62
CA VAL A 102 16.50 -4.76 -1.53
C VAL A 102 17.02 -6.02 -2.21
N LYS A 103 17.56 -5.92 -3.42
CA LYS A 103 18.16 -7.07 -4.13
C LYS A 103 19.39 -7.64 -3.42
N CYS A 104 20.19 -6.80 -2.75
CA CYS A 104 21.30 -7.28 -1.92
C CYS A 104 20.77 -8.04 -0.69
N ILE A 105 19.72 -7.55 -0.03
CA ILE A 105 19.07 -8.25 1.09
C ILE A 105 18.51 -9.60 0.63
N MET A 106 17.92 -9.67 -0.55
CA MET A 106 17.40 -10.91 -1.14
C MET A 106 18.50 -11.81 -1.69
N GLN A 107 19.78 -11.40 -1.65
CA GLN A 107 20.92 -12.14 -2.20
C GLN A 107 20.83 -12.41 -3.72
N GLU A 108 20.09 -11.56 -4.45
CA GLU A 108 19.89 -11.72 -5.90
C GLU A 108 21.05 -11.16 -6.73
N ILE A 109 21.82 -10.24 -6.16
CA ILE A 109 22.94 -9.60 -6.86
C ILE A 109 24.21 -9.64 -5.99
N PRO A 110 25.41 -9.71 -6.60
CA PRO A 110 26.66 -9.66 -5.86
C PRO A 110 26.90 -8.27 -5.27
N PHE A 111 27.48 -8.23 -4.07
CA PHE A 111 27.85 -7.02 -3.34
C PHE A 111 29.16 -7.26 -2.58
N GLN A 112 29.76 -6.19 -2.03
CA GLN A 112 30.90 -6.23 -1.13
C GLN A 112 30.43 -5.92 0.28
N GLY A 113 31.23 -6.32 1.29
CA GLY A 113 30.84 -6.21 2.69
C GLY A 113 29.93 -7.37 3.11
N GLU A 114 29.10 -7.15 4.09
CA GLU A 114 28.25 -8.19 4.65
C GLU A 114 26.79 -7.72 4.66
N VAL A 115 25.91 -8.54 4.04
CA VAL A 115 24.45 -8.41 4.15
C VAL A 115 23.91 -9.76 4.62
N LYS A 116 23.46 -9.81 5.86
CA LYS A 116 22.94 -11.03 6.49
C LYS A 116 21.43 -10.98 6.63
N VAL A 117 20.78 -12.04 6.23
CA VAL A 117 19.40 -12.33 6.59
C VAL A 117 19.42 -13.21 7.84
N GLY A 118 18.67 -12.82 8.85
CA GLY A 118 18.65 -13.46 10.15
C GLY A 118 18.10 -14.91 10.11
N HIS A 119 18.24 -15.58 11.24
CA HIS A 119 17.74 -16.96 11.37
C HIS A 119 16.20 -17.00 11.26
N ASN A 120 15.67 -18.04 10.62
CA ASN A 120 14.23 -18.26 10.40
C ASN A 120 13.52 -17.13 9.68
N VAL A 121 14.21 -16.29 8.92
CA VAL A 121 13.58 -15.24 8.12
C VAL A 121 13.02 -15.85 6.84
N GLN A 122 11.73 -15.62 6.62
CA GLN A 122 11.02 -15.93 5.39
C GLN A 122 10.61 -14.63 4.73
N ILE A 123 11.24 -14.32 3.60
CA ILE A 123 11.04 -13.06 2.88
C ILE A 123 9.86 -13.20 1.94
N GLY A 124 8.90 -12.26 2.06
CA GLY A 124 7.90 -11.97 1.04
C GLY A 124 8.29 -10.69 0.32
N TYR A 125 8.45 -10.74 -0.99
CA TYR A 125 8.82 -9.59 -1.78
C TYR A 125 7.72 -9.20 -2.75
N PHE A 126 7.29 -7.96 -2.66
CA PHE A 126 6.37 -7.36 -3.61
C PHE A 126 7.14 -6.45 -4.57
N ALA A 127 7.40 -6.96 -5.76
CA ALA A 127 8.00 -6.19 -6.85
C ALA A 127 6.94 -5.51 -7.71
N GLN A 128 7.31 -4.46 -8.41
CA GLN A 128 6.44 -3.72 -9.32
C GLN A 128 5.79 -4.61 -10.40
N ASN A 129 6.41 -5.73 -10.79
CA ASN A 129 5.91 -6.68 -11.79
C ASN A 129 5.16 -7.88 -11.20
N GLN A 130 4.98 -7.96 -9.88
CA GLN A 130 4.37 -9.11 -9.20
C GLN A 130 2.94 -9.40 -9.69
N ALA A 131 2.21 -8.35 -10.03
CA ALA A 131 0.86 -8.46 -10.57
C ALA A 131 0.78 -9.22 -11.92
N GLN A 132 1.89 -9.27 -12.66
CA GLN A 132 1.97 -9.97 -13.95
C GLN A 132 2.22 -11.47 -13.79
N MET A 133 2.67 -11.90 -12.61
CA MET A 133 2.99 -13.32 -12.31
C MET A 133 1.76 -14.10 -11.84
N LEU A 134 0.61 -13.47 -11.71
CA LEU A 134 -0.63 -14.15 -11.36
C LEU A 134 -1.13 -15.02 -12.52
N ASP A 135 -1.64 -16.22 -12.19
CA ASP A 135 -2.25 -17.11 -13.16
C ASP A 135 -3.58 -16.52 -13.68
N GLY A 136 -3.59 -16.12 -14.94
CA GLY A 136 -4.75 -15.48 -15.59
C GLY A 136 -5.99 -16.35 -15.70
N GLU A 137 -5.85 -17.68 -15.66
CA GLU A 137 -6.99 -18.61 -15.82
C GLU A 137 -7.73 -18.88 -14.50
N LEU A 138 -7.13 -18.56 -13.37
CA LEU A 138 -7.78 -18.66 -12.08
C LEU A 138 -8.77 -17.53 -11.85
N THR A 139 -9.75 -17.79 -11.00
CA THR A 139 -10.58 -16.71 -10.43
C THR A 139 -9.81 -15.97 -9.32
N VAL A 140 -10.29 -14.79 -8.97
CA VAL A 140 -9.78 -14.04 -7.80
C VAL A 140 -9.86 -14.92 -6.56
N PHE A 141 -11.01 -15.58 -6.34
CA PHE A 141 -11.23 -16.47 -5.21
C PHE A 141 -10.24 -17.64 -5.21
N ASP A 142 -10.11 -18.37 -6.33
CA ASP A 142 -9.20 -19.53 -6.43
C ASP A 142 -7.74 -19.14 -6.19
N THR A 143 -7.33 -17.95 -6.64
CA THR A 143 -5.98 -17.41 -6.42
C THR A 143 -5.66 -17.31 -4.95
N ILE A 144 -6.63 -16.85 -4.15
CA ILE A 144 -6.46 -16.68 -2.69
C ILE A 144 -6.66 -18.01 -1.95
N ASP A 145 -7.62 -18.84 -2.36
CA ASP A 145 -7.87 -20.14 -1.72
C ASP A 145 -6.65 -21.07 -1.76
N ARG A 146 -5.84 -20.98 -2.84
CA ARG A 146 -4.60 -21.76 -2.97
C ARG A 146 -3.53 -21.42 -1.93
N VAL A 147 -3.49 -20.18 -1.44
CA VAL A 147 -2.49 -19.71 -0.47
C VAL A 147 -3.05 -19.63 0.95
N ALA A 148 -4.35 -19.49 1.10
CA ALA A 148 -5.02 -19.40 2.39
C ALA A 148 -4.91 -20.72 3.17
N ARG A 149 -4.55 -20.62 4.45
CA ARG A 149 -4.39 -21.78 5.35
C ARG A 149 -5.18 -21.57 6.64
N GLY A 150 -5.61 -22.69 7.25
CA GLY A 150 -6.29 -22.66 8.54
C GLY A 150 -7.54 -21.79 8.54
N ASP A 151 -7.73 -21.02 9.61
CA ASP A 151 -8.90 -20.16 9.81
C ASP A 151 -9.04 -19.03 8.78
N ILE A 152 -7.94 -18.63 8.14
CA ILE A 152 -7.94 -17.63 7.07
C ILE A 152 -8.81 -18.10 5.91
N ARG A 153 -8.82 -19.39 5.62
CA ARG A 153 -9.61 -19.97 4.55
C ARG A 153 -11.12 -19.73 4.71
N LEU A 154 -11.59 -19.68 5.95
CA LEU A 154 -12.98 -19.38 6.29
C LEU A 154 -13.34 -17.90 6.04
N LYS A 155 -12.34 -17.02 6.04
CA LYS A 155 -12.48 -15.56 5.93
C LYS A 155 -12.12 -15.01 4.55
N ILE A 156 -11.86 -15.86 3.55
CA ILE A 156 -11.43 -15.41 2.22
C ILE A 156 -12.39 -14.39 1.62
N ARG A 157 -13.72 -14.61 1.73
CA ARG A 157 -14.72 -13.69 1.17
C ARG A 157 -14.71 -12.33 1.87
N ASP A 158 -14.48 -12.30 3.17
CA ASP A 158 -14.37 -11.06 3.95
C ASP A 158 -13.09 -10.30 3.56
N ILE A 159 -11.97 -11.02 3.45
CA ILE A 159 -10.70 -10.47 2.98
C ILE A 159 -10.86 -9.86 1.59
N LEU A 160 -11.42 -10.61 0.66
CA LEU A 160 -11.65 -10.15 -0.71
C LEU A 160 -12.59 -8.95 -0.74
N GLY A 161 -13.63 -8.94 0.10
CA GLY A 161 -14.56 -7.82 0.25
C GLY A 161 -13.85 -6.54 0.71
N ALA A 162 -12.99 -6.63 1.74
CA ALA A 162 -12.21 -5.51 2.24
C ALA A 162 -11.30 -4.90 1.16
N PHE A 163 -10.71 -5.75 0.31
CA PHE A 163 -9.90 -5.31 -0.83
C PHE A 163 -10.72 -5.07 -2.13
N MET A 164 -12.02 -4.83 -2.01
CA MET A 164 -12.92 -4.50 -3.13
C MET A 164 -13.10 -5.61 -4.17
N PHE A 165 -12.99 -6.86 -3.76
CA PHE A 165 -13.33 -8.04 -4.57
C PHE A 165 -14.57 -8.76 -4.02
N GLY A 166 -15.53 -8.02 -3.47
CA GLY A 166 -16.79 -8.59 -2.96
C GLY A 166 -17.72 -9.09 -4.06
N GLY A 167 -18.61 -10.02 -3.71
CA GLY A 167 -19.64 -10.54 -4.59
C GLY A 167 -19.10 -11.13 -5.91
N GLU A 168 -19.69 -10.74 -7.03
CA GLU A 168 -19.31 -11.24 -8.37
C GLU A 168 -17.87 -10.94 -8.77
N ALA A 169 -17.23 -9.92 -8.17
CA ALA A 169 -15.84 -9.59 -8.47
C ALA A 169 -14.87 -10.72 -8.04
N SER A 170 -15.23 -11.51 -7.03
CA SER A 170 -14.44 -12.64 -6.57
C SER A 170 -14.40 -13.81 -7.57
N GLU A 171 -15.41 -13.92 -8.39
CA GLU A 171 -15.55 -15.00 -9.40
C GLU A 171 -14.93 -14.61 -10.76
N LYS A 172 -14.49 -13.35 -10.93
CA LYS A 172 -13.81 -12.93 -12.16
C LYS A 172 -12.47 -13.65 -12.30
N LYS A 173 -12.14 -14.05 -13.54
CA LYS A 173 -10.80 -14.54 -13.86
C LYS A 173 -9.77 -13.41 -13.82
N VAL A 174 -8.58 -13.71 -13.34
CA VAL A 174 -7.47 -12.76 -13.18
C VAL A 174 -7.12 -12.06 -14.51
N LYS A 175 -7.24 -12.74 -15.64
CA LYS A 175 -6.97 -12.14 -16.96
C LYS A 175 -7.88 -10.96 -17.32
N PHE A 176 -9.05 -10.87 -16.71
CA PHE A 176 -10.02 -9.77 -16.95
C PHE A 176 -9.89 -8.63 -15.94
N LEU A 177 -8.96 -8.73 -14.99
CA LEU A 177 -8.71 -7.68 -14.02
C LEU A 177 -7.92 -6.53 -14.66
N SER A 178 -8.19 -5.30 -14.21
CA SER A 178 -7.36 -4.14 -14.49
C SER A 178 -5.98 -4.27 -13.82
N GLY A 179 -5.03 -3.42 -14.22
CA GLY A 179 -3.70 -3.40 -13.59
C GLY A 179 -3.76 -3.19 -12.07
N GLY A 180 -4.57 -2.23 -11.63
CA GLY A 180 -4.75 -1.95 -10.19
C GLY A 180 -5.41 -3.10 -9.43
N GLU A 181 -6.41 -3.76 -10.01
CA GLU A 181 -7.04 -4.95 -9.43
C GLU A 181 -6.03 -6.10 -9.30
N ARG A 182 -5.20 -6.34 -10.32
CA ARG A 182 -4.13 -7.37 -10.25
C ARG A 182 -3.11 -7.05 -9.17
N THR A 183 -2.72 -5.78 -9.03
CA THR A 183 -1.80 -5.34 -7.98
C THR A 183 -2.38 -5.61 -6.60
N ARG A 184 -3.66 -5.27 -6.36
CA ARG A 184 -4.35 -5.59 -5.10
C ARG A 184 -4.40 -7.09 -4.82
N LEU A 185 -4.78 -7.88 -5.82
CA LEU A 185 -4.86 -9.34 -5.67
C LEU A 185 -3.50 -9.97 -5.35
N ALA A 186 -2.43 -9.53 -6.03
CA ALA A 186 -1.07 -9.98 -5.75
C ALA A 186 -0.63 -9.61 -4.32
N MET A 187 -1.04 -8.43 -3.83
CA MET A 187 -0.76 -8.00 -2.48
C MET A 187 -1.49 -8.86 -1.44
N ILE A 188 -2.79 -9.13 -1.63
CA ILE A 188 -3.55 -10.04 -0.74
C ILE A 188 -2.86 -11.40 -0.68
N LYS A 189 -2.52 -11.96 -1.85
CA LYS A 189 -1.82 -13.24 -1.94
C LYS A 189 -0.54 -13.24 -1.10
N LEU A 190 0.30 -12.22 -1.24
CA LEU A 190 1.55 -12.10 -0.51
C LEU A 190 1.33 -11.99 1.01
N LEU A 191 0.36 -11.20 1.46
CA LEU A 191 0.04 -11.04 2.87
C LEU A 191 -0.47 -12.34 3.53
N LEU A 192 -1.00 -13.27 2.74
CA LEU A 192 -1.48 -14.58 3.22
C LEU A 192 -0.42 -15.67 3.15
N GLU A 193 0.73 -15.40 2.54
CA GLU A 193 1.86 -16.31 2.55
C GLU A 193 2.54 -16.34 3.93
N PRO A 194 3.16 -17.46 4.33
CA PRO A 194 3.78 -17.61 5.65
C PRO A 194 5.13 -16.87 5.73
N VAL A 195 5.12 -15.56 5.55
CA VAL A 195 6.30 -14.69 5.58
C VAL A 195 6.40 -13.96 6.91
N ASN A 196 7.62 -13.59 7.34
CA ASN A 196 7.88 -12.81 8.55
C ASN A 196 8.77 -11.59 8.31
N LEU A 197 9.31 -11.44 7.11
CA LEU A 197 9.91 -10.22 6.60
C LEU A 197 9.22 -9.85 5.28
N LEU A 198 8.49 -8.77 5.27
CA LEU A 198 7.79 -8.26 4.10
C LEU A 198 8.58 -7.10 3.49
N ILE A 199 8.92 -7.20 2.22
CA ILE A 199 9.59 -6.16 1.47
C ILE A 199 8.65 -5.67 0.37
N LEU A 200 8.28 -4.41 0.41
CA LEU A 200 7.33 -3.80 -0.51
C LEU A 200 8.03 -2.71 -1.33
N ASP A 201 8.21 -2.94 -2.62
CA ASP A 201 8.82 -1.97 -3.53
C ASP A 201 7.75 -1.24 -4.33
N GLU A 202 7.51 0.03 -3.97
CA GLU A 202 6.48 0.92 -4.52
C GLU A 202 5.05 0.33 -4.53
N PRO A 203 4.54 -0.15 -3.38
CA PRO A 203 3.30 -0.91 -3.31
C PRO A 203 2.05 -0.09 -3.64
N THR A 204 2.14 1.24 -3.62
CA THR A 204 1.01 2.15 -3.83
C THR A 204 0.81 2.57 -5.28
N ILE A 205 1.73 2.22 -6.18
CA ILE A 205 1.59 2.51 -7.61
C ILE A 205 0.36 1.80 -8.18
N HIS A 206 -0.47 2.53 -8.90
CA HIS A 206 -1.75 2.08 -9.49
C HIS A 206 -2.86 1.72 -8.49
N LEU A 207 -2.72 2.04 -7.21
CA LEU A 207 -3.78 1.89 -6.23
C LEU A 207 -4.60 3.19 -6.09
N ASP A 208 -5.92 3.05 -6.00
CA ASP A 208 -6.80 4.14 -5.58
C ASP A 208 -6.67 4.42 -4.06
N LEU A 209 -7.23 5.53 -3.61
CA LEU A 209 -7.10 5.98 -2.24
C LEU A 209 -7.61 4.94 -1.23
N LYS A 210 -8.79 4.36 -1.48
CA LYS A 210 -9.39 3.35 -0.60
C LYS A 210 -8.52 2.10 -0.50
N SER A 211 -7.96 1.63 -1.62
CA SER A 211 -7.06 0.47 -1.65
C SER A 211 -5.75 0.75 -0.91
N LYS A 212 -5.24 1.99 -0.96
CA LYS A 212 -4.06 2.40 -0.18
C LYS A 212 -4.34 2.35 1.32
N ASP A 213 -5.51 2.82 1.75
CA ASP A 213 -5.90 2.81 3.18
C ASP A 213 -6.02 1.38 3.70
N VAL A 214 -6.70 0.50 2.97
CA VAL A 214 -6.83 -0.92 3.33
C VAL A 214 -5.46 -1.60 3.40
N LEU A 215 -4.58 -1.34 2.42
CA LEU A 215 -3.22 -1.87 2.41
C LEU A 215 -2.41 -1.36 3.61
N LYS A 216 -2.49 -0.07 3.90
CA LYS A 216 -1.81 0.56 5.04
C LYS A 216 -2.22 -0.09 6.36
N GLU A 217 -3.52 -0.34 6.56
CA GLU A 217 -4.03 -1.02 7.74
C GLU A 217 -3.54 -2.47 7.82
N ALA A 218 -3.60 -3.20 6.72
CA ALA A 218 -3.13 -4.58 6.65
C ALA A 218 -1.63 -4.70 7.02
N ILE A 219 -0.79 -3.77 6.54
CA ILE A 219 0.64 -3.73 6.86
C ILE A 219 0.85 -3.30 8.33
N ARG A 220 0.06 -2.36 8.84
CA ARG A 220 0.13 -1.94 10.24
C ARG A 220 -0.16 -3.09 11.19
N ASP A 221 -1.17 -3.91 10.87
CA ASP A 221 -1.60 -5.04 11.68
C ASP A 221 -0.72 -6.30 11.48
N PHE A 222 0.18 -6.28 10.48
CA PHE A 222 1.14 -7.35 10.27
C PHE A 222 2.16 -7.39 11.42
N ASP A 223 2.28 -8.53 12.09
CA ASP A 223 3.15 -8.71 13.27
C ASP A 223 4.61 -9.02 12.92
N GLY A 224 4.95 -9.14 11.63
CA GLY A 224 6.32 -9.30 11.14
C GLY A 224 7.05 -7.97 10.92
N THR A 225 8.26 -8.11 10.40
CA THR A 225 9.11 -6.98 10.00
C THR A 225 8.75 -6.52 8.60
N VAL A 226 8.73 -5.21 8.37
CA VAL A 226 8.38 -4.65 7.05
C VAL A 226 9.42 -3.64 6.59
N ILE A 227 9.85 -3.77 5.35
CA ILE A 227 10.63 -2.76 4.62
C ILE A 227 9.74 -2.21 3.50
N VAL A 228 9.48 -0.91 3.51
CA VAL A 228 8.70 -0.24 2.47
C VAL A 228 9.60 0.70 1.70
N VAL A 229 9.76 0.45 0.40
CA VAL A 229 10.36 1.41 -0.53
C VAL A 229 9.20 2.20 -1.13
N SER A 230 9.05 3.47 -0.79
CA SER A 230 7.97 4.28 -1.35
C SER A 230 8.30 5.77 -1.34
N HIS A 231 7.71 6.49 -2.29
CA HIS A 231 7.70 7.95 -2.36
C HIS A 231 6.39 8.55 -1.81
N ASP A 232 5.42 7.72 -1.46
CA ASP A 232 4.11 8.12 -0.97
C ASP A 232 4.17 8.39 0.55
N ARG A 233 4.27 9.67 0.91
CA ARG A 233 4.43 10.10 2.31
C ARG A 233 3.18 9.84 3.14
N ASP A 234 2.02 10.05 2.56
CA ASP A 234 0.74 9.83 3.24
C ASP A 234 0.54 8.34 3.56
N PHE A 235 1.04 7.48 2.68
CA PHE A 235 1.07 6.05 2.92
C PHE A 235 2.05 5.67 4.06
N LEU A 236 3.24 6.26 4.09
CA LEU A 236 4.26 5.99 5.10
C LEU A 236 3.94 6.60 6.48
N ASP A 237 3.12 7.65 6.53
CA ASP A 237 2.76 8.33 7.76
C ASP A 237 2.02 7.40 8.75
N GLY A 238 2.50 7.36 9.99
CA GLY A 238 1.96 6.47 11.03
C GLY A 238 2.10 4.97 10.75
N LEU A 239 2.82 4.60 9.67
CA LEU A 239 3.13 3.21 9.33
C LEU A 239 4.55 2.83 9.76
N VAL A 240 5.53 3.72 9.56
CA VAL A 240 6.94 3.44 9.79
C VAL A 240 7.47 4.21 11.00
N GLU A 241 8.40 3.58 11.73
CA GLU A 241 9.00 4.11 12.95
C GLU A 241 10.47 4.52 12.73
N ARG A 242 11.01 4.19 11.55
CA ARG A 242 12.39 4.47 11.17
C ARG A 242 12.50 4.65 9.67
N VAL A 243 13.34 5.59 9.27
CA VAL A 243 13.56 5.93 7.86
C VAL A 243 15.05 5.78 7.53
N TYR A 244 15.35 5.05 6.48
CA TYR A 244 16.68 4.99 5.87
C TYR A 244 16.69 5.83 4.60
N GLU A 245 17.42 6.93 4.62
CA GLU A 245 17.56 7.86 3.51
C GLU A 245 18.75 7.47 2.64
N PHE A 246 18.46 7.17 1.38
CA PHE A 246 19.45 6.89 0.34
C PHE A 246 19.77 8.14 -0.44
N GLY A 247 21.06 8.51 -0.54
CA GLY A 247 21.49 9.68 -1.30
C GLY A 247 23.01 9.86 -1.32
N GLY A 248 23.53 10.22 -2.50
CA GLY A 248 24.96 10.48 -2.68
C GLY A 248 25.86 9.29 -2.34
N GLY A 249 25.44 8.08 -2.63
CA GLY A 249 26.16 6.85 -2.34
C GLY A 249 26.21 6.44 -0.87
N LYS A 250 25.40 7.07 -0.02
CA LYS A 250 25.33 6.79 1.43
C LYS A 250 23.89 6.47 1.85
N VAL A 251 23.78 5.78 2.98
CA VAL A 251 22.50 5.53 3.65
C VAL A 251 22.57 6.12 5.05
N ARG A 252 21.59 6.96 5.37
CA ARG A 252 21.49 7.61 6.69
C ARG A 252 20.26 7.09 7.40
N GLU A 253 20.42 6.76 8.67
CA GLU A 253 19.32 6.35 9.53
C GLU A 253 18.70 7.57 10.23
N HIS A 254 17.37 7.64 10.20
CA HIS A 254 16.58 8.62 10.92
C HIS A 254 15.56 7.89 11.80
N LEU A 255 15.57 8.20 13.09
CA LEU A 255 14.60 7.70 14.04
C LEU A 255 13.32 8.53 13.95
N GLY A 256 12.18 7.86 14.06
CA GLY A 256 10.86 8.47 13.92
C GLY A 256 10.19 8.19 12.60
N GLY A 257 9.00 8.78 12.42
CA GLY A 257 8.19 8.61 11.22
C GLY A 257 8.65 9.45 10.04
N ILE A 258 7.93 9.33 8.93
CA ILE A 258 8.27 10.03 7.67
C ILE A 258 8.26 11.57 7.83
N TYR A 259 7.34 12.11 8.64
CA TYR A 259 7.27 13.56 8.87
C TYR A 259 8.38 14.08 9.81
N ASP A 260 8.89 13.25 10.72
CA ASP A 260 10.05 13.60 11.54
C ASP A 260 11.31 13.72 10.68
N TRP A 261 11.47 12.78 9.72
CA TRP A 261 12.53 12.85 8.71
C TRP A 261 12.40 14.12 7.84
N ILE A 262 11.19 14.44 7.33
CA ILE A 262 10.98 15.63 6.51
C ILE A 262 11.34 16.90 7.29
N ARG A 263 10.92 16.99 8.56
CA ARG A 263 11.20 18.14 9.42
C ARG A 263 12.71 18.33 9.63
N SER A 264 13.42 17.27 10.00
CA SER A 264 14.87 17.30 10.19
C SER A 264 15.63 17.64 8.91
N HIS A 265 15.14 17.18 7.74
CA HIS A 265 15.73 17.47 6.45
C HIS A 265 15.58 18.96 6.06
N VAL A 266 14.42 19.54 6.33
CA VAL A 266 14.14 20.97 6.09
C VAL A 266 14.95 21.87 7.04
N GLU A 267 15.02 21.51 8.32
CA GLU A 267 15.82 22.23 9.34
C GLU A 267 17.32 22.23 9.00
N ALA A 268 17.81 21.15 8.38
CA ALA A 268 19.18 21.05 7.88
C ALA A 268 19.45 21.84 6.58
N GLY A 269 18.48 22.61 6.08
CA GLY A 269 18.59 23.42 4.85
C GLY A 269 18.51 22.61 3.56
N GLY A 270 18.06 21.36 3.63
CA GLY A 270 17.80 20.54 2.46
C GLY A 270 16.58 21.05 1.67
N PRO A 271 16.55 20.87 0.33
CA PRO A 271 15.36 21.17 -0.45
C PRO A 271 14.21 20.28 0.02
N LEU A 272 12.99 20.84 0.06
CA LEU A 272 11.78 20.02 0.32
C LEU A 272 11.82 18.80 -0.59
N PRO A 273 11.78 17.59 -0.05
CA PRO A 273 11.69 16.39 -0.86
C PRO A 273 10.47 16.55 -1.78
N ASN A 274 10.60 16.23 -3.08
CA ASN A 274 9.58 16.50 -4.09
C ASN A 274 8.16 16.16 -3.60
N PRO A 275 7.16 17.04 -3.83
CA PRO A 275 5.78 16.72 -3.53
C PRO A 275 5.36 15.48 -4.32
N PRO A 276 4.39 14.68 -3.82
CA PRO A 276 3.86 13.55 -4.57
C PRO A 276 3.43 14.05 -5.95
N THR A 277 3.88 13.40 -7.01
CA THR A 277 3.41 13.66 -8.36
C THR A 277 1.92 13.40 -8.38
N ARG A 278 1.12 14.45 -8.30
CA ARG A 278 -0.30 14.37 -8.64
C ARG A 278 -0.34 13.83 -10.07
N GLY A 279 -0.93 12.65 -10.23
CA GLY A 279 -1.15 12.07 -11.54
C GLY A 279 -1.77 13.12 -12.45
N GLY A 280 -0.98 13.62 -13.40
CA GLY A 280 -1.43 14.62 -14.33
C GLY A 280 -2.48 14.03 -15.23
N SER A 281 -3.72 14.39 -15.01
CA SER A 281 -4.78 14.30 -15.99
C SER A 281 -4.42 15.28 -17.12
N SER A 282 -3.75 14.80 -18.16
CA SER A 282 -3.64 15.56 -19.40
C SER A 282 -4.93 15.38 -20.20
N TYR A 283 -5.95 16.15 -19.85
CA TYR A 283 -6.96 16.56 -20.79
C TYR A 283 -6.63 18.00 -21.19
N ALA A 284 -5.94 18.15 -22.30
CA ALA A 284 -5.88 19.40 -23.05
C ALA A 284 -5.68 19.07 -24.54
N LYS A 285 -6.79 19.29 -25.27
CA LYS A 285 -6.98 19.52 -26.70
C LYS A 285 -6.75 18.34 -27.65
#